data_3b022e894fed98de47acf6133a9df2bb
#
_entry.id   3b022e894fed98de47acf6133a9df2bb
#
_cell.length_a   1.000
_cell.length_b   1.000
_cell.length_c   1.000
_cell.angle_alpha   90.00
_cell.angle_beta   90.00
_cell.angle_gamma   90.00
#
_symmetry.space_group_name_H-M   'P 1'
#
loop_
_entity.id
_entity.type
_entity.pdbx_description
1 polymer ?
#
loop_
_entity_poly.entity_id
_entity_poly.type
_entity_poly.pdbx_seq_one_letter_code
_entity_poly.pdbx_strand_id
1 'polypeptide(L)'
;MLGDKADVIANAEGERTTPSVVYIKGDDLMVGTLAKRKAVLEPKNVVYEAKRLIGRNRSEVQDELKNIPYECKKGKDGGVLMVIDGKDYKPEQIAAFVLQKIKADAEKFLGQPVTSAVITVPAYFNDSQRNATKVAGEIAGLKVERIINEPTAAALAYGEGKKKDEKIAVFDLGGGTFDITVLEIGSEGTFQVLATSGDTHLGGADFDKKLINRLIAGFKAKEGIDLSGNAMALQRLREEAENAKKQLSQTDSVEISIPFITMGDDGQPRNIQETISRSQFEQMIDDLVQRCKKPVLDALKDAKLKAGDINEVILVGGSTRVPAVRKLVASIFGKEPKATVNPDEAVAVGAAIQGGIIQGDVNDILLLDVTPLSLGVEVEGSLVDVVIPRNTTIPVKKNKIYTTAVDSQPAVTIHVLQ
;
A
#
# COMPACT_ATOMS: atom_id res chain seq x y z
N MET A 1 18.38 0.19 13.32
CA MET A 1 19.21 -0.90 13.87
C MET A 1 19.53 -0.60 15.32
N LEU A 2 19.41 -1.56 16.19
CA LEU A 2 19.90 -1.51 17.58
C LEU A 2 21.04 -2.55 17.68
N GLY A 3 22.29 -2.11 17.48
CA GLY A 3 23.39 -3.01 17.20
C GLY A 3 23.14 -3.80 15.91
N ASP A 4 23.34 -5.11 15.95
CA ASP A 4 23.22 -6.00 14.77
C ASP A 4 21.78 -6.42 14.46
N LYS A 5 20.79 -5.98 15.24
CA LYS A 5 19.36 -6.34 15.02
C LYS A 5 18.52 -5.14 14.67
N ALA A 6 17.65 -5.34 13.68
CA ALA A 6 16.56 -4.42 13.42
C ALA A 6 15.43 -4.68 14.44
N ASP A 7 14.91 -3.62 15.07
CA ASP A 7 13.76 -3.69 15.95
C ASP A 7 12.79 -2.54 15.63
N VAL A 8 11.50 -2.77 15.91
CA VAL A 8 10.44 -1.81 15.67
C VAL A 8 10.25 -0.94 16.90
N ILE A 9 10.42 0.36 16.74
CA ILE A 9 10.14 1.36 17.77
C ILE A 9 8.63 1.51 17.90
N ALA A 10 8.09 1.37 19.12
CA ALA A 10 6.68 1.69 19.39
C ALA A 10 6.48 3.21 19.28
N ASN A 11 5.31 3.63 18.76
CA ASN A 11 4.93 5.03 18.70
C ASN A 11 4.57 5.59 20.10
N ALA A 12 4.25 6.88 20.18
CA ALA A 12 3.91 7.55 21.44
C ALA A 12 2.66 6.97 22.11
N GLU A 13 1.79 6.30 21.37
CA GLU A 13 0.59 5.61 21.83
C GLU A 13 0.87 4.17 22.31
N GLY A 14 2.12 3.69 22.20
CA GLY A 14 2.56 2.34 22.55
C GLY A 14 2.28 1.28 21.49
N GLU A 15 1.86 1.68 20.28
CA GLU A 15 1.55 0.79 19.17
C GLU A 15 2.80 0.58 18.29
N ARG A 16 2.96 -0.61 17.72
CA ARG A 16 4.09 -0.93 16.81
C ARG A 16 3.83 -0.51 15.36
N THR A 17 2.61 -0.05 15.06
CA THR A 17 2.21 0.51 13.76
C THR A 17 1.51 1.83 13.97
N THR A 18 1.66 2.76 13.02
CA THR A 18 0.98 4.06 13.05
C THR A 18 0.01 4.14 11.87
N PRO A 19 -1.30 4.29 12.10
CA PRO A 19 -2.25 4.48 11.01
C PRO A 19 -1.88 5.70 10.15
N SER A 20 -1.89 5.53 8.82
CA SER A 20 -1.67 6.64 7.87
C SER A 20 -2.94 7.47 7.73
N VAL A 21 -3.34 8.11 8.83
CA VAL A 21 -4.53 8.95 8.96
C VAL A 21 -4.10 10.30 9.53
N VAL A 22 -4.58 11.39 8.91
CA VAL A 22 -4.23 12.76 9.29
C VAL A 22 -5.50 13.58 9.48
N TYR A 23 -5.64 14.23 10.63
CA TYR A 23 -6.68 15.20 10.92
C TYR A 23 -6.12 16.61 10.88
N ILE A 24 -6.83 17.54 10.22
CA ILE A 24 -6.41 18.93 10.08
C ILE A 24 -7.63 19.82 10.30
N LYS A 25 -7.53 20.74 11.27
CA LYS A 25 -8.54 21.78 11.52
C LYS A 25 -7.89 23.00 12.19
N GLY A 26 -7.92 24.17 11.55
CA GLY A 26 -7.19 25.33 12.01
C GLY A 26 -5.71 25.05 12.15
N ASP A 27 -5.19 25.17 13.38
CA ASP A 27 -3.82 24.85 13.75
C ASP A 27 -3.67 23.43 14.34
N ASP A 28 -4.78 22.72 14.53
CA ASP A 28 -4.78 21.36 15.06
C ASP A 28 -4.38 20.36 13.97
N LEU A 29 -3.25 19.70 14.16
CA LEU A 29 -2.75 18.61 13.34
C LEU A 29 -2.59 17.35 14.20
N MET A 30 -3.29 16.28 13.86
CA MET A 30 -3.14 14.98 14.51
C MET A 30 -2.83 13.92 13.47
N VAL A 31 -2.05 12.90 13.85
CA VAL A 31 -1.68 11.78 12.98
C VAL A 31 -1.87 10.46 13.73
N GLY A 32 -2.21 9.40 13.01
CA GLY A 32 -2.33 8.06 13.55
C GLY A 32 -3.66 7.80 14.24
N THR A 33 -3.65 7.07 15.33
CA THR A 33 -4.83 6.61 16.08
C THR A 33 -5.68 7.77 16.60
N LEU A 34 -5.05 8.88 17.01
CA LEU A 34 -5.77 10.07 17.46
C LEU A 34 -6.56 10.74 16.33
N ALA A 35 -5.95 10.85 15.14
CA ALA A 35 -6.63 11.35 13.95
C ALA A 35 -7.79 10.44 13.53
N LYS A 36 -7.61 9.11 13.59
CA LYS A 36 -8.63 8.13 13.26
C LYS A 36 -9.88 8.30 14.13
N ARG A 37 -9.71 8.57 15.43
CA ARG A 37 -10.83 8.82 16.36
C ARG A 37 -11.62 10.08 16.01
N LYS A 38 -11.01 11.08 15.38
CA LYS A 38 -11.70 12.31 14.93
C LYS A 38 -12.59 12.07 13.70
N ALA A 39 -12.32 11.04 12.91
CA ALA A 39 -13.01 10.78 11.65
C ALA A 39 -14.54 10.59 11.81
N VAL A 40 -15.00 10.06 12.95
CA VAL A 40 -16.44 9.88 13.24
C VAL A 40 -17.15 11.22 13.38
N LEU A 41 -16.53 12.18 14.07
CA LEU A 41 -17.14 13.48 14.35
C LEU A 41 -16.94 14.50 13.24
N GLU A 42 -15.76 14.48 12.63
CA GLU A 42 -15.29 15.47 11.66
C GLU A 42 -14.70 14.78 10.40
N PRO A 43 -15.50 13.96 9.67
CA PRO A 43 -14.97 13.14 8.57
C PRO A 43 -14.35 13.96 7.43
N LYS A 44 -14.80 15.21 7.22
CA LYS A 44 -14.26 16.10 6.17
C LYS A 44 -12.87 16.66 6.50
N ASN A 45 -12.47 16.59 7.77
CA ASN A 45 -11.18 17.07 8.26
C ASN A 45 -10.16 15.95 8.42
N VAL A 46 -10.54 14.69 8.09
CA VAL A 46 -9.68 13.52 8.23
C VAL A 46 -9.35 12.92 6.88
N VAL A 47 -8.05 12.82 6.60
CA VAL A 47 -7.52 12.21 5.38
C VAL A 47 -7.01 10.81 5.69
N TYR A 48 -7.42 9.84 4.90
CA TYR A 48 -6.94 8.48 4.87
C TYR A 48 -6.75 8.02 3.42
N GLU A 49 -6.05 6.91 3.20
CA GLU A 49 -5.76 6.35 1.87
C GLU A 49 -5.03 7.31 0.90
N ALA A 50 -4.35 8.33 1.39
CA ALA A 50 -3.58 9.27 0.56
C ALA A 50 -2.54 8.57 -0.33
N LYS A 51 -2.08 7.38 0.07
CA LYS A 51 -1.16 6.53 -0.71
C LYS A 51 -1.73 6.14 -2.08
N ARG A 52 -3.06 6.02 -2.22
CA ARG A 52 -3.72 5.75 -3.52
C ARG A 52 -3.75 6.95 -4.46
N LEU A 53 -3.56 8.15 -3.92
CA LEU A 53 -3.60 9.42 -4.66
C LEU A 53 -2.21 9.97 -4.99
N ILE A 54 -1.18 9.53 -4.26
CA ILE A 54 0.18 10.08 -4.36
C ILE A 54 0.78 9.85 -5.76
N GLY A 55 1.34 10.89 -6.35
CA GLY A 55 1.98 10.84 -7.67
C GLY A 55 1.04 10.53 -8.83
N ARG A 56 -0.30 10.65 -8.64
CA ARG A 56 -1.32 10.38 -9.64
C ARG A 56 -1.95 11.65 -10.18
N ASN A 57 -2.33 11.63 -11.45
CA ASN A 57 -3.21 12.64 -12.01
C ASN A 57 -4.65 12.43 -11.52
N ARG A 58 -5.40 13.52 -11.37
CA ARG A 58 -6.80 13.44 -10.93
C ARG A 58 -7.68 12.56 -11.84
N SER A 59 -7.35 12.49 -13.14
CA SER A 59 -8.07 11.64 -14.11
C SER A 59 -7.88 10.15 -13.87
N GLU A 60 -6.78 9.73 -13.23
CA GLU A 60 -6.45 8.33 -12.98
C GLU A 60 -7.13 7.75 -11.73
N VAL A 61 -7.65 8.63 -10.84
CA VAL A 61 -8.15 8.24 -9.50
C VAL A 61 -9.64 8.60 -9.30
N GLN A 62 -10.41 8.66 -10.39
CA GLN A 62 -11.83 9.06 -10.34
C GLN A 62 -12.67 8.17 -9.41
N ASP A 63 -12.37 6.87 -9.33
CA ASP A 63 -13.15 5.93 -8.53
C ASP A 63 -12.79 6.02 -7.04
N GLU A 64 -11.56 6.34 -6.71
CA GLU A 64 -11.12 6.62 -5.34
C GLU A 64 -11.81 7.88 -4.81
N LEU A 65 -11.87 8.93 -5.65
CA LEU A 65 -12.44 10.23 -5.26
C LEU A 65 -13.95 10.16 -4.91
N LYS A 66 -14.68 9.16 -5.42
CA LYS A 66 -16.10 8.94 -5.08
C LYS A 66 -16.31 8.45 -3.65
N ASN A 67 -15.29 7.92 -3.00
CA ASN A 67 -15.41 7.22 -1.72
C ASN A 67 -14.79 7.97 -0.53
N ILE A 68 -14.26 9.18 -0.76
CA ILE A 68 -13.64 10.01 0.28
C ILE A 68 -14.60 11.12 0.72
N PRO A 69 -14.60 11.51 2.01
CA PRO A 69 -15.54 12.50 2.55
C PRO A 69 -15.14 13.96 2.32
N TYR A 70 -13.90 14.22 1.92
CA TYR A 70 -13.34 15.54 1.69
C TYR A 70 -13.31 15.89 0.19
N GLU A 71 -13.35 17.18 -0.11
CA GLU A 71 -13.31 17.66 -1.50
C GLU A 71 -11.92 17.45 -2.11
N CYS A 72 -11.91 17.07 -3.41
CA CYS A 72 -10.68 16.99 -4.20
C CYS A 72 -10.82 17.77 -5.51
N LYS A 73 -9.84 18.60 -5.82
CA LYS A 73 -9.77 19.37 -7.07
C LYS A 73 -8.52 19.03 -7.87
N LYS A 74 -8.51 19.44 -9.14
CA LYS A 74 -7.36 19.28 -10.03
C LYS A 74 -6.34 20.39 -9.75
N GLY A 75 -5.09 20.01 -9.48
CA GLY A 75 -3.98 20.93 -9.41
C GLY A 75 -3.55 21.49 -10.76
N LYS A 76 -2.73 22.53 -10.77
CA LYS A 76 -2.18 23.14 -11.99
C LYS A 76 -1.30 22.16 -12.78
N ASP A 77 -0.68 21.24 -12.11
CA ASP A 77 0.15 20.15 -12.65
C ASP A 77 -0.67 18.91 -13.08
N GLY A 78 -2.00 18.96 -12.97
CA GLY A 78 -2.90 17.84 -13.27
C GLY A 78 -3.12 16.87 -12.11
N GLY A 79 -2.31 16.95 -11.06
CA GLY A 79 -2.38 16.13 -9.87
C GLY A 79 -3.62 16.38 -9.00
N VAL A 80 -3.74 15.61 -7.92
CA VAL A 80 -4.84 15.74 -6.95
C VAL A 80 -4.47 16.80 -5.90
N LEU A 81 -5.42 17.69 -5.60
CA LEU A 81 -5.39 18.57 -4.42
C LEU A 81 -6.58 18.22 -3.52
N MET A 82 -6.31 17.90 -2.29
CA MET A 82 -7.31 17.66 -1.24
C MET A 82 -7.61 18.99 -0.54
N VAL A 83 -8.90 19.33 -0.43
CA VAL A 83 -9.35 20.57 0.25
C VAL A 83 -9.77 20.20 1.67
N ILE A 84 -8.95 20.54 2.65
CA ILE A 84 -9.19 20.25 4.06
C ILE A 84 -9.22 21.56 4.83
N ASP A 85 -10.32 21.82 5.52
CA ASP A 85 -10.54 23.07 6.27
C ASP A 85 -10.24 24.32 5.43
N GLY A 86 -10.67 24.32 4.17
CA GLY A 86 -10.51 25.43 3.22
C GLY A 86 -9.07 25.61 2.67
N LYS A 87 -8.14 24.75 3.02
CA LYS A 87 -6.76 24.76 2.50
C LYS A 87 -6.49 23.59 1.57
N ASP A 88 -5.61 23.82 0.60
CA ASP A 88 -5.21 22.82 -0.39
C ASP A 88 -3.99 22.04 0.06
N TYR A 89 -4.07 20.72 0.01
CA TYR A 89 -2.97 19.82 0.33
C TYR A 89 -2.71 18.84 -0.82
N LYS A 90 -1.45 18.66 -1.17
CA LYS A 90 -1.03 17.57 -2.04
C LYS A 90 -0.93 16.24 -1.24
N PRO A 91 -1.11 15.08 -1.88
CA PRO A 91 -0.92 13.78 -1.21
C PRO A 91 0.45 13.64 -0.55
N GLU A 92 1.51 14.21 -1.14
CA GLU A 92 2.87 14.23 -0.59
C GLU A 92 2.96 14.96 0.74
N GLN A 93 2.19 16.04 0.92
CA GLN A 93 2.15 16.79 2.17
C GLN A 93 1.45 15.98 3.27
N ILE A 94 0.37 15.28 2.93
CA ILE A 94 -0.31 14.38 3.87
C ILE A 94 0.60 13.23 4.28
N ALA A 95 1.31 12.61 3.33
CA ALA A 95 2.31 11.58 3.62
C ALA A 95 3.45 12.12 4.49
N ALA A 96 3.88 13.37 4.25
CA ALA A 96 4.90 14.01 5.05
C ALA A 96 4.49 14.19 6.52
N PHE A 97 3.23 14.51 6.82
CA PHE A 97 2.75 14.58 8.21
C PHE A 97 2.85 13.22 8.93
N VAL A 98 2.56 12.12 8.23
CA VAL A 98 2.75 10.78 8.78
C VAL A 98 4.23 10.50 9.07
N LEU A 99 5.12 10.85 8.13
CA LEU A 99 6.56 10.67 8.29
C LEU A 99 7.12 11.56 9.41
N GLN A 100 6.61 12.79 9.57
CA GLN A 100 6.99 13.68 10.68
C GLN A 100 6.62 13.08 12.06
N LYS A 101 5.42 12.48 12.18
CA LYS A 101 5.00 11.77 13.40
C LYS A 101 5.94 10.61 13.69
N ILE A 102 6.24 9.77 12.71
CA ILE A 102 7.15 8.62 12.86
C ILE A 102 8.56 9.11 13.25
N LYS A 103 9.04 10.17 12.61
CA LYS A 103 10.33 10.81 12.95
C LYS A 103 10.35 11.27 14.40
N ALA A 104 9.33 12.01 14.83
CA ALA A 104 9.24 12.52 16.20
C ALA A 104 9.18 11.40 17.24
N ASP A 105 8.45 10.31 16.97
CA ASP A 105 8.38 9.14 17.85
C ASP A 105 9.76 8.44 17.93
N ALA A 106 10.46 8.32 16.80
CA ALA A 106 11.80 7.74 16.77
C ALA A 106 12.81 8.62 17.52
N GLU A 107 12.78 9.94 17.33
CA GLU A 107 13.65 10.89 18.05
C GLU A 107 13.43 10.85 19.56
N LYS A 108 12.15 10.76 19.98
CA LYS A 108 11.80 10.61 21.40
C LYS A 108 12.34 9.32 21.99
N PHE A 109 12.26 8.23 21.26
CA PHE A 109 12.77 6.92 21.71
C PHE A 109 14.30 6.90 21.77
N LEU A 110 14.96 7.41 20.73
CA LEU A 110 16.42 7.39 20.60
C LEU A 110 17.13 8.46 21.44
N GLY A 111 16.42 9.52 21.86
CA GLY A 111 17.00 10.66 22.56
C GLY A 111 17.95 11.51 21.70
N GLN A 112 17.87 11.39 20.36
CA GLN A 112 18.72 12.11 19.40
C GLN A 112 17.95 12.42 18.11
N PRO A 113 18.39 13.43 17.33
CA PRO A 113 17.76 13.76 16.04
C PRO A 113 17.84 12.61 15.03
N VAL A 114 16.77 12.42 14.27
CA VAL A 114 16.70 11.53 13.11
C VAL A 114 16.74 12.36 11.84
N THR A 115 17.82 12.29 11.09
CA THR A 115 18.09 13.17 9.94
C THR A 115 17.91 12.50 8.59
N SER A 116 17.94 11.17 8.53
CA SER A 116 17.81 10.42 7.27
C SER A 116 16.95 9.17 7.44
N ALA A 117 16.45 8.66 6.32
CA ALA A 117 15.62 7.45 6.29
C ALA A 117 15.77 6.67 4.99
N VAL A 118 15.54 5.37 5.08
CA VAL A 118 15.13 4.51 3.96
C VAL A 118 13.61 4.45 3.99
N ILE A 119 12.97 4.74 2.86
CA ILE A 119 11.50 4.76 2.74
C ILE A 119 11.07 3.67 1.74
N THR A 120 10.00 2.97 2.06
CA THR A 120 9.48 1.88 1.22
C THR A 120 8.29 2.33 0.39
N VAL A 121 8.16 1.71 -0.78
CA VAL A 121 7.02 1.90 -1.69
C VAL A 121 6.56 0.55 -2.23
N PRO A 122 5.30 0.39 -2.64
CA PRO A 122 4.85 -0.78 -3.37
C PRO A 122 5.75 -1.03 -4.59
N ALA A 123 6.02 -2.31 -4.87
CA ALA A 123 6.90 -2.67 -5.99
C ALA A 123 6.34 -2.17 -7.33
N TYR A 124 5.02 -2.14 -7.46
CA TYR A 124 4.31 -1.75 -8.68
C TYR A 124 4.05 -0.24 -8.81
N PHE A 125 4.64 0.60 -7.93
CA PHE A 125 4.61 2.06 -8.09
C PHE A 125 5.44 2.49 -9.29
N ASN A 126 4.88 3.43 -10.09
CA ASN A 126 5.60 4.09 -11.17
C ASN A 126 6.57 5.16 -10.65
N ASP A 127 7.36 5.76 -11.53
CA ASP A 127 8.37 6.74 -11.17
C ASP A 127 7.78 7.99 -10.50
N SER A 128 6.63 8.49 -10.98
CA SER A 128 5.95 9.64 -10.38
C SER A 128 5.56 9.38 -8.92
N GLN A 129 5.04 8.18 -8.61
CA GLN A 129 4.66 7.79 -7.25
C GLN A 129 5.88 7.62 -6.34
N ARG A 130 6.98 7.06 -6.86
CA ARG A 130 8.26 6.93 -6.14
C ARG A 130 8.85 8.30 -5.81
N ASN A 131 8.90 9.20 -6.79
CA ASN A 131 9.40 10.57 -6.60
C ASN A 131 8.52 11.35 -5.63
N ALA A 132 7.20 11.25 -5.72
CA ALA A 132 6.28 11.89 -4.79
C ALA A 132 6.47 11.39 -3.34
N THR A 133 6.72 10.08 -3.17
CA THR A 133 7.04 9.51 -1.84
C THR A 133 8.39 10.02 -1.32
N LYS A 134 9.40 10.16 -2.19
CA LYS A 134 10.69 10.77 -1.82
C LYS A 134 10.50 12.21 -1.38
N VAL A 135 9.75 13.00 -2.13
CA VAL A 135 9.42 14.40 -1.80
C VAL A 135 8.70 14.50 -0.44
N ALA A 136 7.79 13.56 -0.14
CA ALA A 136 7.15 13.49 1.18
C ALA A 136 8.17 13.32 2.32
N GLY A 137 9.19 12.48 2.13
CA GLY A 137 10.30 12.35 3.08
C GLY A 137 11.10 13.65 3.26
N GLU A 138 11.38 14.32 2.17
CA GLU A 138 12.10 15.62 2.18
C GLU A 138 11.28 16.72 2.88
N ILE A 139 9.95 16.80 2.63
CA ILE A 139 9.04 17.72 3.33
C ILE A 139 9.00 17.39 4.83
N ALA A 140 9.11 16.13 5.21
CA ALA A 140 9.19 15.71 6.62
C ALA A 140 10.53 16.07 7.29
N GLY A 141 11.48 16.66 6.57
CA GLY A 141 12.80 17.02 7.07
C GLY A 141 13.74 15.82 7.21
N LEU A 142 13.59 14.84 6.31
CA LEU A 142 14.45 13.66 6.23
C LEU A 142 15.27 13.69 4.93
N LYS A 143 16.55 13.38 5.01
CA LYS A 143 17.32 12.99 3.85
C LYS A 143 16.89 11.57 3.46
N VAL A 144 16.29 11.40 2.29
CA VAL A 144 15.90 10.07 1.81
C VAL A 144 17.11 9.40 1.18
N GLU A 145 17.72 8.46 1.92
CA GLU A 145 18.92 7.76 1.49
C GLU A 145 18.60 6.80 0.34
N ARG A 146 17.44 6.14 0.42
CA ARG A 146 16.98 5.22 -0.63
C ARG A 146 15.46 5.06 -0.58
N ILE A 147 14.86 4.90 -1.75
CA ILE A 147 13.52 4.33 -1.91
C ILE A 147 13.71 2.84 -2.26
N ILE A 148 13.09 1.93 -1.50
CA ILE A 148 13.16 0.49 -1.69
C ILE A 148 11.76 -0.09 -1.85
N ASN A 149 11.63 -1.16 -2.63
CA ASN A 149 10.34 -1.86 -2.79
C ASN A 149 9.96 -2.60 -1.49
N GLU A 150 8.68 -2.50 -1.10
CA GLU A 150 8.14 -3.14 0.11
C GLU A 150 8.40 -4.66 0.15
N PRO A 151 8.10 -5.44 -0.92
CA PRO A 151 8.39 -6.87 -0.90
C PRO A 151 9.90 -7.18 -0.89
N THR A 152 10.73 -6.31 -1.47
CA THR A 152 12.19 -6.46 -1.42
C THR A 152 12.70 -6.23 0.00
N ALA A 153 12.19 -5.22 0.71
CA ALA A 153 12.49 -5.00 2.11
C ALA A 153 12.05 -6.21 2.97
N ALA A 154 10.85 -6.73 2.76
CA ALA A 154 10.39 -7.92 3.48
C ALA A 154 11.26 -9.16 3.22
N ALA A 155 11.79 -9.30 2.00
CA ALA A 155 12.74 -10.37 1.67
C ALA A 155 14.07 -10.24 2.44
N LEU A 156 14.57 -9.01 2.62
CA LEU A 156 15.75 -8.76 3.46
C LEU A 156 15.51 -9.21 4.90
N ALA A 157 14.36 -8.85 5.48
CA ALA A 157 13.98 -9.28 6.83
C ALA A 157 13.86 -10.81 6.96
N TYR A 158 13.36 -11.48 5.91
CA TYR A 158 13.27 -12.94 5.88
C TYR A 158 14.63 -13.62 5.74
N GLY A 159 15.48 -13.07 4.88
CA GLY A 159 16.78 -13.68 4.50
C GLY A 159 17.91 -13.39 5.47
N GLU A 160 17.70 -12.52 6.46
CA GLU A 160 18.72 -12.21 7.47
C GLU A 160 19.26 -13.49 8.14
N GLY A 161 20.58 -13.69 8.07
CA GLY A 161 21.25 -14.86 8.61
C GLY A 161 21.06 -16.18 7.86
N LYS A 162 20.36 -16.21 6.75
CA LYS A 162 20.20 -17.42 5.92
C LYS A 162 21.40 -17.63 4.99
N LYS A 163 21.86 -18.87 4.91
CA LYS A 163 23.02 -19.28 4.09
C LYS A 163 22.64 -20.38 3.09
N LYS A 164 21.47 -20.29 2.48
CA LYS A 164 20.98 -21.28 1.49
C LYS A 164 20.46 -20.56 0.27
N ASP A 165 20.69 -21.15 -0.89
CA ASP A 165 20.07 -20.70 -2.13
C ASP A 165 18.58 -21.06 -2.09
N GLU A 166 17.72 -20.05 -2.14
CA GLU A 166 16.26 -20.20 -2.07
C GLU A 166 15.58 -19.30 -3.09
N LYS A 167 14.57 -19.84 -3.79
CA LYS A 167 13.64 -19.04 -4.57
C LYS A 167 12.39 -18.81 -3.73
N ILE A 168 12.07 -17.55 -3.51
CA ILE A 168 10.93 -17.15 -2.67
C ILE A 168 9.94 -16.30 -3.45
N ALA A 169 8.69 -16.35 -3.01
CA ALA A 169 7.66 -15.44 -3.44
C ALA A 169 7.21 -14.58 -2.25
N VAL A 170 7.26 -13.27 -2.39
CA VAL A 170 6.71 -12.33 -1.40
C VAL A 170 5.33 -11.90 -1.89
N PHE A 171 4.30 -12.31 -1.17
CA PHE A 171 2.90 -11.98 -1.44
C PHE A 171 2.49 -10.88 -0.45
N ASP A 172 2.47 -9.64 -0.92
CA ASP A 172 2.18 -8.45 -0.12
C ASP A 172 0.78 -7.92 -0.44
N LEU A 173 -0.16 -8.16 0.47
CA LEU A 173 -1.53 -7.63 0.40
C LEU A 173 -1.78 -6.72 1.60
N GLY A 174 -1.60 -5.44 1.36
CA GLY A 174 -1.79 -4.40 2.36
C GLY A 174 -3.23 -3.88 2.45
N GLY A 175 -3.39 -2.65 2.94
CA GLY A 175 -4.69 -1.98 3.00
C GLY A 175 -5.18 -1.47 1.65
N GLY A 176 -4.28 -1.10 0.75
CA GLY A 176 -4.63 -0.43 -0.51
C GLY A 176 -4.02 -1.01 -1.77
N THR A 177 -2.96 -1.79 -1.67
CA THR A 177 -2.19 -2.34 -2.79
C THR A 177 -1.92 -3.81 -2.61
N PHE A 178 -1.76 -4.50 -3.74
CA PHE A 178 -1.30 -5.87 -3.84
C PHE A 178 -0.04 -5.94 -4.70
N ASP A 179 1.02 -6.55 -4.18
CA ASP A 179 2.25 -6.84 -4.90
C ASP A 179 2.63 -8.31 -4.74
N ILE A 180 3.16 -8.88 -5.80
CA ILE A 180 3.82 -10.19 -5.80
C ILE A 180 5.21 -10.04 -6.40
N THR A 181 6.22 -10.46 -5.66
CA THR A 181 7.61 -10.42 -6.11
C THR A 181 8.23 -11.79 -5.97
N VAL A 182 8.81 -12.27 -7.06
CA VAL A 182 9.58 -13.50 -7.11
C VAL A 182 11.06 -13.13 -7.10
N LEU A 183 11.80 -13.70 -6.16
CA LEU A 183 13.23 -13.42 -6.01
C LEU A 183 14.03 -14.66 -5.62
N GLU A 184 15.32 -14.59 -5.86
CA GLU A 184 16.32 -15.59 -5.48
C GLU A 184 17.21 -15.01 -4.39
N ILE A 185 17.39 -15.76 -3.32
CA ILE A 185 18.34 -15.48 -2.26
C ILE A 185 19.50 -16.43 -2.45
N GLY A 186 20.70 -15.89 -2.67
CA GLY A 186 21.93 -16.67 -2.77
C GLY A 186 22.59 -16.87 -1.40
N SER A 187 23.27 -18.00 -1.22
CA SER A 187 23.98 -18.36 0.00
C SER A 187 25.08 -17.36 0.41
N GLU A 188 25.53 -16.54 -0.55
CA GLU A 188 26.54 -15.48 -0.34
C GLU A 188 25.92 -14.11 0.00
N GLY A 189 24.61 -14.05 0.39
CA GLY A 189 23.95 -12.81 0.74
C GLY A 189 23.42 -12.00 -0.47
N THR A 190 23.34 -12.60 -1.64
CA THR A 190 22.76 -11.95 -2.82
C THR A 190 21.24 -12.08 -2.82
N PHE A 191 20.54 -10.97 -2.98
CA PHE A 191 19.10 -10.91 -3.17
C PHE A 191 18.82 -10.40 -4.58
N GLN A 192 18.33 -11.26 -5.45
CA GLN A 192 18.01 -10.92 -6.84
C GLN A 192 16.52 -11.01 -7.09
N VAL A 193 15.89 -9.88 -7.37
CA VAL A 193 14.51 -9.86 -7.86
C VAL A 193 14.50 -10.38 -9.30
N LEU A 194 13.67 -11.41 -9.54
CA LEU A 194 13.48 -12.02 -10.86
C LEU A 194 12.31 -11.39 -11.60
N ALA A 195 11.20 -11.17 -10.90
CA ALA A 195 10.03 -10.52 -11.46
C ALA A 195 9.13 -9.95 -10.36
N THR A 196 8.40 -8.89 -10.68
CA THR A 196 7.35 -8.32 -9.85
C THR A 196 6.11 -8.04 -10.70
N SER A 197 4.94 -8.13 -10.08
CA SER A 197 3.64 -7.76 -10.64
C SER A 197 2.72 -7.31 -9.52
N GLY A 198 1.58 -6.69 -9.82
CA GLY A 198 0.69 -6.23 -8.76
C GLY A 198 -0.59 -5.57 -9.26
N ASP A 199 -1.34 -5.05 -8.29
CA ASP A 199 -2.56 -4.26 -8.49
C ASP A 199 -2.57 -3.13 -7.45
N THR A 200 -2.41 -1.90 -7.92
CA THR A 200 -2.34 -0.70 -7.05
C THR A 200 -3.71 -0.26 -6.50
N HIS A 201 -4.78 -0.99 -6.84
CA HIS A 201 -6.17 -0.72 -6.44
C HIS A 201 -6.83 -1.97 -5.84
N LEU A 202 -6.05 -2.77 -5.09
CA LEU A 202 -6.53 -3.97 -4.43
C LEU A 202 -5.91 -4.08 -3.03
N GLY A 203 -6.76 -4.12 -2.01
CA GLY A 203 -6.31 -4.25 -0.63
C GLY A 203 -7.45 -4.43 0.37
N GLY A 204 -7.11 -4.40 1.64
CA GLY A 204 -8.07 -4.59 2.75
C GLY A 204 -9.19 -3.57 2.79
N ALA A 205 -8.98 -2.35 2.32
CA ALA A 205 -10.02 -1.31 2.23
C ALA A 205 -11.12 -1.70 1.22
N ASP A 206 -10.76 -2.45 0.16
CA ASP A 206 -11.74 -2.95 -0.80
C ASP A 206 -12.59 -4.08 -0.19
N PHE A 207 -12.00 -4.89 0.70
CA PHE A 207 -12.75 -5.87 1.50
C PHE A 207 -13.73 -5.20 2.45
N ASP A 208 -13.29 -4.15 3.14
CA ASP A 208 -14.16 -3.35 4.01
C ASP A 208 -15.31 -2.73 3.23
N LYS A 209 -15.06 -2.22 2.03
CA LYS A 209 -16.08 -1.63 1.15
C LYS A 209 -17.17 -2.63 0.77
N LYS A 210 -16.83 -3.91 0.53
CA LYS A 210 -17.83 -4.97 0.29
C LYS A 210 -18.76 -5.14 1.49
N LEU A 211 -18.21 -5.18 2.69
CA LEU A 211 -18.96 -5.31 3.93
C LEU A 211 -19.82 -4.06 4.21
N ILE A 212 -19.26 -2.85 4.03
CA ILE A 212 -20.01 -1.59 4.16
C ILE A 212 -21.22 -1.57 3.23
N ASN A 213 -21.02 -1.91 1.95
CA ASN A 213 -22.10 -1.95 0.97
C ASN A 213 -23.20 -2.94 1.35
N ARG A 214 -22.81 -4.11 1.90
CA ARG A 214 -23.75 -5.10 2.42
C ARG A 214 -24.59 -4.56 3.57
N LEU A 215 -23.93 -3.89 4.54
CA LEU A 215 -24.61 -3.28 5.71
C LEU A 215 -25.57 -2.15 5.29
N ILE A 216 -25.14 -1.27 4.35
CA ILE A 216 -26.00 -0.19 3.82
C ILE A 216 -27.24 -0.78 3.12
N ALA A 217 -27.03 -1.79 2.27
CA ALA A 217 -28.13 -2.42 1.55
C ALA A 217 -29.13 -3.12 2.49
N GLY A 218 -28.61 -3.85 3.50
CA GLY A 218 -29.43 -4.49 4.52
C GLY A 218 -30.22 -3.49 5.37
N PHE A 219 -29.59 -2.40 5.78
CA PHE A 219 -30.24 -1.34 6.53
C PHE A 219 -31.31 -0.64 5.72
N LYS A 220 -31.02 -0.31 4.44
CA LYS A 220 -32.00 0.30 3.53
C LYS A 220 -33.21 -0.61 3.29
N ALA A 221 -32.99 -1.90 3.14
CA ALA A 221 -34.08 -2.87 2.96
C ALA A 221 -34.97 -2.98 4.23
N LYS A 222 -34.41 -2.85 5.41
CA LYS A 222 -35.10 -2.97 6.69
C LYS A 222 -35.79 -1.67 7.13
N GLU A 223 -35.09 -0.55 7.05
CA GLU A 223 -35.50 0.74 7.62
C GLU A 223 -35.97 1.74 6.54
N GLY A 224 -35.79 1.45 5.25
CA GLY A 224 -36.12 2.36 4.14
C GLY A 224 -35.15 3.55 3.97
N ILE A 225 -34.14 3.67 4.82
CA ILE A 225 -33.21 4.81 4.87
C ILE A 225 -31.89 4.46 4.19
N ASP A 226 -31.43 5.34 3.30
CA ASP A 226 -30.13 5.19 2.61
C ASP A 226 -29.04 5.94 3.36
N LEU A 227 -28.03 5.22 3.86
CA LEU A 227 -26.90 5.78 4.60
C LEU A 227 -25.77 6.28 3.71
N SER A 228 -25.82 6.05 2.39
CA SER A 228 -24.71 6.37 1.47
C SER A 228 -24.38 7.87 1.38
N GLY A 229 -25.33 8.76 1.68
CA GLY A 229 -25.15 10.21 1.74
C GLY A 229 -24.74 10.75 3.12
N ASN A 230 -24.68 9.92 4.15
CA ASN A 230 -24.37 10.36 5.51
C ASN A 230 -22.92 10.08 5.87
N ALA A 231 -22.08 11.13 5.82
CA ALA A 231 -20.64 11.01 6.06
C ALA A 231 -20.27 10.44 7.45
N MET A 232 -21.04 10.80 8.49
CA MET A 232 -20.83 10.29 9.86
C MET A 232 -21.19 8.81 9.94
N ALA A 233 -22.32 8.41 9.34
CA ALA A 233 -22.72 7.01 9.31
C ALA A 233 -21.73 6.17 8.52
N LEU A 234 -21.26 6.66 7.35
CA LEU A 234 -20.25 5.99 6.54
C LEU A 234 -18.94 5.79 7.30
N GLN A 235 -18.51 6.76 8.09
CA GLN A 235 -17.29 6.62 8.88
C GLN A 235 -17.43 5.57 9.98
N ARG A 236 -18.57 5.53 10.67
CA ARG A 236 -18.85 4.49 11.69
C ARG A 236 -18.94 3.09 11.06
N LEU A 237 -19.59 2.99 9.90
CA LEU A 237 -19.64 1.75 9.12
C LEU A 237 -18.24 1.29 8.72
N ARG A 238 -17.37 2.21 8.33
CA ARG A 238 -15.98 1.91 7.94
C ARG A 238 -15.18 1.36 9.11
N GLU A 239 -15.28 1.96 10.29
CA GLU A 239 -14.60 1.47 11.50
C GLU A 239 -15.08 0.08 11.90
N GLU A 240 -16.40 -0.13 11.94
CA GLU A 240 -16.97 -1.42 12.30
C GLU A 240 -16.70 -2.50 11.24
N ALA A 241 -16.69 -2.16 9.95
CA ALA A 241 -16.33 -3.11 8.89
C ALA A 241 -14.86 -3.55 9.00
N GLU A 242 -13.95 -2.62 9.26
CA GLU A 242 -12.52 -2.95 9.49
C GLU A 242 -12.36 -3.85 10.71
N ASN A 243 -13.04 -3.53 11.82
CA ASN A 243 -13.03 -4.33 13.05
C ASN A 243 -13.60 -5.72 12.80
N ALA A 244 -14.75 -5.82 12.13
CA ALA A 244 -15.37 -7.09 11.77
C ALA A 244 -14.48 -7.94 10.88
N LYS A 245 -13.84 -7.37 9.83
CA LYS A 245 -12.86 -8.07 8.99
C LYS A 245 -11.73 -8.67 9.83
N LYS A 246 -11.16 -7.89 10.76
CA LYS A 246 -10.08 -8.37 11.65
C LYS A 246 -10.55 -9.51 12.54
N GLN A 247 -11.72 -9.39 13.14
CA GLN A 247 -12.29 -10.43 13.99
C GLN A 247 -12.63 -11.70 13.21
N LEU A 248 -13.22 -11.57 12.01
CA LEU A 248 -13.55 -12.72 11.14
C LEU A 248 -12.32 -13.47 10.64
N SER A 249 -11.12 -12.88 10.74
CA SER A 249 -9.86 -13.60 10.49
C SER A 249 -9.51 -14.56 11.64
N GLN A 250 -10.12 -14.41 12.81
CA GLN A 250 -9.84 -15.19 14.02
C GLN A 250 -11.05 -16.01 14.50
N THR A 251 -12.29 -15.51 14.30
CA THR A 251 -13.54 -16.11 14.73
C THR A 251 -14.40 -16.51 13.54
N ASP A 252 -15.34 -17.43 13.75
CA ASP A 252 -16.23 -17.92 12.68
C ASP A 252 -17.42 -17.00 12.42
N SER A 253 -17.73 -16.10 13.36
CA SER A 253 -18.77 -15.08 13.21
C SER A 253 -18.47 -13.86 14.06
N VAL A 254 -19.06 -12.73 13.70
CA VAL A 254 -19.01 -11.47 14.44
C VAL A 254 -20.37 -10.82 14.44
N GLU A 255 -20.76 -10.24 15.57
CA GLU A 255 -21.91 -9.35 15.68
C GLU A 255 -21.45 -7.90 15.45
N ILE A 256 -22.01 -7.25 14.45
CA ILE A 256 -21.81 -5.82 14.15
C ILE A 256 -22.97 -5.06 14.79
N SER A 257 -22.67 -4.21 15.77
CA SER A 257 -23.65 -3.39 16.48
C SER A 257 -23.24 -1.92 16.41
N ILE A 258 -24.04 -1.12 15.70
CA ILE A 258 -23.83 0.33 15.56
C ILE A 258 -25.07 1.05 16.07
N PRO A 259 -25.11 1.43 17.34
CA PRO A 259 -26.25 2.13 17.94
C PRO A 259 -26.34 3.55 17.39
N PHE A 260 -27.55 4.08 17.23
CA PHE A 260 -27.83 5.47 16.81
C PHE A 260 -27.09 5.85 15.51
N ILE A 261 -27.17 4.98 14.48
CA ILE A 261 -26.49 5.23 13.19
C ILE A 261 -27.12 6.41 12.47
N THR A 262 -28.43 6.58 12.60
CA THR A 262 -29.21 7.72 12.07
C THR A 262 -30.52 7.86 12.83
N MET A 263 -31.28 8.91 12.52
CA MET A 263 -32.65 9.10 13.00
C MET A 263 -33.63 8.72 11.89
N GLY A 264 -34.72 8.08 12.28
CA GLY A 264 -35.86 7.84 11.36
C GLY A 264 -36.73 9.08 11.20
N ASP A 265 -37.64 9.07 10.22
CA ASP A 265 -38.61 10.16 9.97
C ASP A 265 -39.56 10.34 11.14
N ASP A 266 -39.77 9.34 11.96
CA ASP A 266 -40.54 9.34 13.19
C ASP A 266 -39.78 9.93 14.40
N GLY A 267 -38.56 10.44 14.18
CA GLY A 267 -37.68 10.97 15.24
C GLY A 267 -37.09 9.92 16.17
N GLN A 268 -37.24 8.61 15.86
CA GLN A 268 -36.64 7.55 16.67
C GLN A 268 -35.26 7.17 16.13
N PRO A 269 -34.33 6.83 17.02
CA PRO A 269 -32.99 6.38 16.62
C PRO A 269 -33.07 5.03 15.90
N ARG A 270 -32.26 4.86 14.87
CA ARG A 270 -32.08 3.60 14.14
C ARG A 270 -30.70 3.04 14.44
N ASN A 271 -30.63 1.71 14.55
CA ASN A 271 -29.42 0.98 14.90
C ASN A 271 -29.14 -0.07 13.81
N ILE A 272 -27.88 -0.34 13.57
CA ILE A 272 -27.47 -1.56 12.83
C ILE A 272 -27.17 -2.64 13.88
N GLN A 273 -27.74 -3.81 13.68
CA GLN A 273 -27.40 -5.02 14.42
C GLN A 273 -27.51 -6.18 13.44
N GLU A 274 -26.37 -6.75 13.07
CA GLU A 274 -26.27 -7.84 12.10
C GLU A 274 -25.14 -8.78 12.48
N THR A 275 -25.38 -10.08 12.38
CA THR A 275 -24.35 -11.11 12.57
C THR A 275 -23.85 -11.56 11.20
N ILE A 276 -22.54 -11.49 10.99
CA ILE A 276 -21.87 -11.91 9.76
C ILE A 276 -20.98 -13.11 10.10
N SER A 277 -21.13 -14.19 9.33
CA SER A 277 -20.21 -15.33 9.43
C SER A 277 -18.98 -15.11 8.56
N ARG A 278 -17.87 -15.77 8.90
CA ARG A 278 -16.65 -15.81 8.05
C ARG A 278 -16.98 -16.29 6.64
N SER A 279 -17.80 -17.33 6.49
CA SER A 279 -18.19 -17.84 5.19
C SER A 279 -18.92 -16.80 4.33
N GLN A 280 -19.84 -16.04 4.91
CA GLN A 280 -20.52 -14.94 4.22
C GLN A 280 -19.55 -13.85 3.80
N PHE A 281 -18.63 -13.46 4.69
CA PHE A 281 -17.60 -12.48 4.38
C PHE A 281 -16.65 -12.96 3.27
N GLU A 282 -16.13 -14.20 3.37
CA GLU A 282 -15.26 -14.78 2.33
C GLU A 282 -15.98 -14.84 0.97
N GLN A 283 -17.27 -15.13 0.93
CA GLN A 283 -18.07 -15.08 -0.29
C GLN A 283 -18.20 -13.68 -0.88
N MET A 284 -18.38 -12.64 -0.03
CA MET A 284 -18.47 -11.25 -0.48
C MET A 284 -17.18 -10.74 -1.14
N ILE A 285 -16.02 -11.22 -0.68
CA ILE A 285 -14.71 -10.76 -1.12
C ILE A 285 -14.05 -11.70 -2.14
N ASP A 286 -14.69 -12.80 -2.53
CA ASP A 286 -14.07 -13.82 -3.40
C ASP A 286 -13.57 -13.24 -4.71
N ASP A 287 -14.34 -12.38 -5.36
CA ASP A 287 -13.92 -11.69 -6.60
C ASP A 287 -12.64 -10.88 -6.41
N LEU A 288 -12.47 -10.21 -5.28
CA LEU A 288 -11.28 -9.44 -4.94
C LEU A 288 -10.08 -10.37 -4.65
N VAL A 289 -10.32 -11.44 -3.90
CA VAL A 289 -9.28 -12.44 -3.61
C VAL A 289 -8.79 -13.10 -4.90
N GLN A 290 -9.70 -13.47 -5.81
CA GLN A 290 -9.33 -14.09 -7.10
C GLN A 290 -8.55 -13.12 -8.01
N ARG A 291 -8.72 -11.80 -7.88
CA ARG A 291 -7.90 -10.82 -8.61
C ARG A 291 -6.40 -10.95 -8.33
N CYS A 292 -6.01 -11.42 -7.16
CA CYS A 292 -4.60 -11.66 -6.84
C CYS A 292 -3.97 -12.76 -7.72
N LYS A 293 -4.76 -13.69 -8.23
CA LYS A 293 -4.26 -14.88 -8.96
C LYS A 293 -3.51 -14.50 -10.24
N LYS A 294 -4.07 -13.58 -11.03
CA LYS A 294 -3.46 -13.21 -12.31
C LYS A 294 -2.07 -12.58 -12.14
N PRO A 295 -1.85 -11.55 -11.29
CA PRO A 295 -0.51 -11.02 -11.04
C PRO A 295 0.49 -12.08 -10.56
N VAL A 296 0.07 -13.04 -9.71
CA VAL A 296 0.95 -14.14 -9.26
C VAL A 296 1.40 -14.99 -10.44
N LEU A 297 0.49 -15.39 -11.31
CA LEU A 297 0.84 -16.19 -12.49
C LEU A 297 1.70 -15.41 -13.48
N ASP A 298 1.43 -14.11 -13.67
CA ASP A 298 2.23 -13.23 -14.52
C ASP A 298 3.67 -13.10 -13.98
N ALA A 299 3.86 -12.90 -12.67
CA ALA A 299 5.18 -12.82 -12.04
C ALA A 299 5.97 -14.14 -12.17
N LEU A 300 5.33 -15.28 -11.93
CA LEU A 300 5.96 -16.59 -12.13
C LEU A 300 6.39 -16.81 -13.59
N LYS A 301 5.51 -16.45 -14.54
CA LYS A 301 5.81 -16.53 -15.98
C LYS A 301 7.00 -15.65 -16.37
N ASP A 302 7.01 -14.39 -15.91
CA ASP A 302 8.09 -13.44 -16.20
C ASP A 302 9.42 -13.88 -15.56
N ALA A 303 9.38 -14.50 -14.37
CA ALA A 303 10.51 -15.13 -13.72
C ALA A 303 10.95 -16.45 -14.39
N LYS A 304 10.17 -16.97 -15.36
CA LYS A 304 10.36 -18.28 -16.01
C LYS A 304 10.35 -19.45 -15.03
N LEU A 305 9.53 -19.35 -13.98
CA LEU A 305 9.37 -20.34 -12.93
C LEU A 305 7.96 -20.89 -12.88
N LYS A 306 7.82 -22.09 -12.34
CA LYS A 306 6.55 -22.69 -11.94
C LYS A 306 6.32 -22.50 -10.45
N ALA A 307 5.09 -22.59 -10.01
CA ALA A 307 4.76 -22.50 -8.58
C ALA A 307 5.54 -23.50 -7.70
N GLY A 308 5.80 -24.71 -8.23
CA GLY A 308 6.58 -25.74 -7.55
C GLY A 308 8.07 -25.42 -7.37
N ASP A 309 8.62 -24.48 -8.16
CA ASP A 309 10.01 -24.08 -8.08
C ASP A 309 10.26 -23.09 -6.92
N ILE A 310 9.20 -22.54 -6.34
CA ILE A 310 9.27 -21.63 -5.20
C ILE A 310 9.49 -22.43 -3.92
N ASN A 311 10.55 -22.15 -3.20
CA ASN A 311 10.88 -22.82 -1.94
C ASN A 311 9.98 -22.34 -0.80
N GLU A 312 9.76 -21.03 -0.67
CA GLU A 312 8.96 -20.42 0.39
C GLU A 312 8.07 -19.31 -0.14
N VAL A 313 6.89 -19.15 0.46
CA VAL A 313 5.99 -18.02 0.21
C VAL A 313 5.88 -17.22 1.49
N ILE A 314 6.25 -15.94 1.40
CA ILE A 314 6.25 -14.99 2.52
C ILE A 314 5.02 -14.12 2.39
N LEU A 315 4.20 -14.10 3.43
CA LEU A 315 3.02 -13.25 3.51
C LEU A 315 3.37 -11.94 4.20
N VAL A 316 3.02 -10.83 3.56
CA VAL A 316 3.23 -9.46 4.02
C VAL A 316 1.92 -8.69 3.90
N GLY A 317 1.74 -7.70 4.78
CA GLY A 317 0.52 -6.90 4.85
C GLY A 317 -0.61 -7.55 5.64
N GLY A 318 -1.35 -6.73 6.38
CA GLY A 318 -2.38 -7.20 7.32
C GLY A 318 -3.52 -7.99 6.66
N SER A 319 -3.82 -7.72 5.38
CA SER A 319 -4.89 -8.42 4.65
C SER A 319 -4.55 -9.87 4.30
N THR A 320 -3.28 -10.28 4.38
CA THR A 320 -2.88 -11.69 4.25
C THR A 320 -3.29 -12.56 5.44
N ARG A 321 -3.76 -11.94 6.53
CA ARG A 321 -4.33 -12.65 7.68
C ARG A 321 -5.71 -13.23 7.39
N VAL A 322 -6.41 -12.74 6.36
CA VAL A 322 -7.73 -13.23 5.95
C VAL A 322 -7.61 -14.69 5.44
N PRO A 323 -8.37 -15.64 6.01
CA PRO A 323 -8.21 -17.05 5.67
C PRO A 323 -8.41 -17.38 4.19
N ALA A 324 -9.34 -16.71 3.49
CA ALA A 324 -9.54 -16.89 2.05
C ALA A 324 -8.29 -16.53 1.24
N VAL A 325 -7.53 -15.50 1.64
CA VAL A 325 -6.28 -15.13 0.98
C VAL A 325 -5.23 -16.22 1.18
N ARG A 326 -5.08 -16.74 2.41
CA ARG A 326 -4.14 -17.84 2.70
C ARG A 326 -4.48 -19.10 1.91
N LYS A 327 -5.77 -19.44 1.83
CA LYS A 327 -6.26 -20.58 1.01
C LYS A 327 -5.91 -20.40 -0.46
N LEU A 328 -6.11 -19.20 -1.02
CA LEU A 328 -5.72 -18.90 -2.40
C LEU A 328 -4.22 -19.13 -2.61
N VAL A 329 -3.37 -18.56 -1.74
CA VAL A 329 -1.91 -18.72 -1.83
C VAL A 329 -1.53 -20.21 -1.77
N ALA A 330 -2.05 -20.94 -0.80
CA ALA A 330 -1.82 -22.38 -0.68
C ALA A 330 -2.24 -23.14 -1.94
N SER A 331 -3.37 -22.79 -2.54
CA SER A 331 -3.87 -23.43 -3.78
C SER A 331 -2.98 -23.16 -4.99
N ILE A 332 -2.38 -21.96 -5.09
CA ILE A 332 -1.50 -21.61 -6.21
C ILE A 332 -0.14 -22.30 -6.08
N PHE A 333 0.46 -22.27 -4.90
CA PHE A 333 1.83 -22.76 -4.68
C PHE A 333 1.90 -24.23 -4.24
N GLY A 334 0.75 -24.86 -3.96
CA GLY A 334 0.67 -26.27 -3.51
C GLY A 334 1.28 -26.51 -2.12
N LYS A 335 1.44 -25.43 -1.33
CA LYS A 335 1.99 -25.47 0.03
C LYS A 335 1.42 -24.34 0.89
N GLU A 336 1.34 -24.59 2.19
CA GLU A 336 0.94 -23.55 3.14
C GLU A 336 2.03 -22.48 3.28
N PRO A 337 1.68 -21.18 3.19
CA PRO A 337 2.62 -20.10 3.43
C PRO A 337 3.03 -20.08 4.91
N LYS A 338 4.32 -19.95 5.17
CA LYS A 338 4.85 -19.90 6.54
C LYS A 338 4.78 -18.48 7.12
N ALA A 339 4.43 -18.39 8.39
CA ALA A 339 4.48 -17.14 9.16
C ALA A 339 5.89 -16.96 9.77
N THR A 340 6.90 -16.81 8.93
CA THR A 340 8.31 -16.69 9.36
C THR A 340 8.69 -15.28 9.77
N VAL A 341 7.96 -14.28 9.31
CA VAL A 341 8.13 -12.87 9.67
C VAL A 341 6.77 -12.30 10.09
N ASN A 342 6.78 -11.28 10.95
CA ASN A 342 5.55 -10.56 11.27
C ASN A 342 5.09 -9.77 10.01
N PRO A 343 3.93 -10.06 9.43
CA PRO A 343 3.48 -9.43 8.19
C PRO A 343 3.25 -7.92 8.31
N ASP A 344 3.08 -7.40 9.52
CA ASP A 344 2.90 -5.96 9.77
C ASP A 344 4.23 -5.21 9.96
N GLU A 345 5.33 -5.92 10.23
CA GLU A 345 6.64 -5.35 10.59
C GLU A 345 7.76 -5.67 9.59
N ALA A 346 7.60 -6.72 8.80
CA ALA A 346 8.66 -7.23 7.91
C ALA A 346 9.25 -6.16 6.99
N VAL A 347 8.42 -5.28 6.45
CA VAL A 347 8.83 -4.20 5.56
C VAL A 347 9.71 -3.18 6.30
N ALA A 348 9.31 -2.77 7.50
CA ALA A 348 10.06 -1.81 8.31
C ALA A 348 11.40 -2.38 8.77
N VAL A 349 11.41 -3.66 9.18
CA VAL A 349 12.64 -4.39 9.56
C VAL A 349 13.60 -4.46 8.38
N GLY A 350 13.12 -4.83 7.19
CA GLY A 350 13.96 -4.89 5.99
C GLY A 350 14.48 -3.51 5.55
N ALA A 351 13.67 -2.45 5.71
CA ALA A 351 14.12 -1.09 5.45
C ALA A 351 15.23 -0.66 6.43
N ALA A 352 15.15 -1.07 7.70
CA ALA A 352 16.20 -0.81 8.67
C ALA A 352 17.50 -1.58 8.34
N ILE A 353 17.39 -2.84 7.90
CA ILE A 353 18.55 -3.63 7.41
C ILE A 353 19.20 -2.91 6.20
N GLN A 354 18.39 -2.40 5.26
CA GLN A 354 18.91 -1.61 4.14
C GLN A 354 19.61 -0.32 4.60
N GLY A 355 19.11 0.30 5.66
CA GLY A 355 19.79 1.43 6.30
C GLY A 355 21.17 1.04 6.84
N GLY A 356 21.27 -0.10 7.52
CA GLY A 356 22.55 -0.66 8.01
C GLY A 356 23.53 -0.99 6.88
N ILE A 357 23.03 -1.50 5.74
CA ILE A 357 23.86 -1.75 4.54
C ILE A 357 24.44 -0.42 4.00
N ILE A 358 23.62 0.65 3.92
CA ILE A 358 24.09 1.95 3.44
C ILE A 358 25.12 2.56 4.37
N GLN A 359 24.99 2.36 5.67
CA GLN A 359 25.95 2.87 6.68
C GLN A 359 27.21 2.02 6.81
N GLY A 360 27.22 0.80 6.24
CA GLY A 360 28.33 -0.13 6.32
C GLY A 360 28.34 -1.00 7.59
N ASP A 361 27.26 -0.99 8.34
CA ASP A 361 27.08 -1.85 9.53
C ASP A 361 26.76 -3.29 9.14
N VAL A 362 26.15 -3.49 7.96
CA VAL A 362 25.83 -4.79 7.37
C VAL A 362 26.56 -4.90 6.03
N ASN A 363 27.52 -5.80 5.92
CA ASN A 363 28.46 -5.80 4.78
C ASN A 363 28.24 -6.89 3.74
N ASP A 364 27.55 -7.97 4.04
CA ASP A 364 27.52 -9.17 3.19
C ASP A 364 26.20 -9.30 2.40
N ILE A 365 25.53 -8.19 2.06
CA ILE A 365 24.26 -8.22 1.32
C ILE A 365 24.37 -7.40 0.03
N LEU A 366 24.08 -8.06 -1.10
CA LEU A 366 23.92 -7.43 -2.40
C LEU A 366 22.47 -7.54 -2.85
N LEU A 367 21.84 -6.39 -3.10
CA LEU A 367 20.47 -6.31 -3.58
C LEU A 367 20.42 -5.89 -5.06
N LEU A 368 19.83 -6.74 -5.89
CA LEU A 368 19.54 -6.49 -7.30
C LEU A 368 18.02 -6.45 -7.51
N ASP A 369 17.51 -5.27 -7.86
CA ASP A 369 16.08 -5.05 -8.10
C ASP A 369 15.77 -4.92 -9.59
N VAL A 370 14.49 -4.80 -9.95
CA VAL A 370 14.03 -4.72 -11.34
C VAL A 370 13.09 -3.53 -11.56
N THR A 371 12.94 -3.11 -12.82
CA THR A 371 11.91 -2.16 -13.23
C THR A 371 10.54 -2.84 -13.16
N PRO A 372 9.52 -2.28 -12.45
CA PRO A 372 8.20 -2.91 -12.35
C PRO A 372 7.38 -2.78 -13.63
N LEU A 373 7.61 -1.71 -14.38
CA LEU A 373 6.91 -1.36 -15.60
C LEU A 373 7.91 -1.17 -16.76
N SER A 374 7.44 -1.40 -17.98
CA SER A 374 8.24 -1.07 -19.16
C SER A 374 8.35 0.44 -19.32
N LEU A 375 9.53 0.91 -19.74
CA LEU A 375 9.74 2.29 -20.15
C LEU A 375 9.86 2.35 -21.68
N GLY A 376 9.15 3.28 -22.28
CA GLY A 376 9.16 3.43 -23.73
C GLY A 376 9.01 4.89 -24.14
N VAL A 377 9.02 5.11 -25.44
CA VAL A 377 8.82 6.41 -26.07
C VAL A 377 7.60 6.33 -26.96
N GLU A 378 6.75 7.35 -26.91
CA GLU A 378 5.64 7.47 -27.85
C GLU A 378 6.19 7.69 -29.26
N VAL A 379 5.68 6.88 -30.19
CA VAL A 379 6.01 6.97 -31.62
C VAL A 379 4.76 7.23 -32.45
N GLU A 380 4.90 7.42 -33.77
CA GLU A 380 3.79 7.67 -34.68
C GLU A 380 2.65 6.66 -34.50
N GLY A 381 1.41 7.15 -34.54
CA GLY A 381 0.20 6.35 -34.33
C GLY A 381 -0.17 6.14 -32.87
N SER A 382 0.36 6.96 -31.94
CA SER A 382 0.13 6.85 -30.48
C SER A 382 0.50 5.46 -29.92
N LEU A 383 1.53 4.85 -30.50
CA LEU A 383 2.10 3.59 -30.02
C LEU A 383 3.28 3.85 -29.10
N VAL A 384 3.52 2.93 -28.17
CA VAL A 384 4.70 2.97 -27.30
C VAL A 384 5.75 1.99 -27.80
N ASP A 385 6.90 2.52 -28.20
CA ASP A 385 8.07 1.70 -28.48
C ASP A 385 8.85 1.45 -27.20
N VAL A 386 8.84 0.20 -26.72
CA VAL A 386 9.47 -0.19 -25.45
C VAL A 386 11.00 -0.17 -25.60
N VAL A 387 11.66 0.63 -24.76
CA VAL A 387 13.13 0.74 -24.68
C VAL A 387 13.69 -0.15 -23.58
N ILE A 388 13.09 -0.13 -22.41
CA ILE A 388 13.45 -0.99 -21.26
C ILE A 388 12.22 -1.82 -20.91
N PRO A 389 12.22 -3.14 -21.15
CA PRO A 389 11.13 -4.02 -20.75
C PRO A 389 10.98 -4.08 -19.22
N ARG A 390 9.74 -4.29 -18.74
CA ARG A 390 9.49 -4.59 -17.33
C ARG A 390 10.33 -5.80 -16.87
N ASN A 391 10.60 -5.86 -15.58
CA ASN A 391 11.42 -6.90 -14.96
C ASN A 391 12.87 -6.94 -15.48
N THR A 392 13.38 -5.81 -16.00
CA THR A 392 14.80 -5.64 -16.32
C THR A 392 15.55 -5.26 -15.04
N THR A 393 16.63 -5.99 -14.73
CA THR A 393 17.49 -5.71 -13.55
C THR A 393 18.07 -4.30 -13.62
N ILE A 394 18.06 -3.60 -12.52
CA ILE A 394 18.59 -2.23 -12.35
C ILE A 394 19.88 -2.24 -11.51
N PRO A 395 20.84 -1.33 -11.79
CA PRO A 395 20.77 -0.23 -12.76
C PRO A 395 20.92 -0.71 -14.21
N VAL A 396 20.21 -0.06 -15.15
CA VAL A 396 20.26 -0.38 -16.57
C VAL A 396 20.28 0.88 -17.40
N LYS A 397 21.02 0.85 -18.53
CA LYS A 397 21.03 1.90 -19.54
C LYS A 397 20.79 1.28 -20.91
N LYS A 398 19.83 1.83 -21.67
CA LYS A 398 19.51 1.40 -23.03
C LYS A 398 19.46 2.62 -23.94
N ASN A 399 19.88 2.43 -25.18
CA ASN A 399 19.81 3.44 -26.23
C ASN A 399 18.98 2.88 -27.40
N LYS A 400 18.14 3.72 -27.99
CA LYS A 400 17.43 3.45 -29.24
C LYS A 400 17.62 4.64 -30.20
N ILE A 401 17.69 4.36 -31.49
CA ILE A 401 17.82 5.38 -32.53
C ILE A 401 16.46 5.55 -33.18
N TYR A 402 16.03 6.79 -33.29
CA TYR A 402 14.79 7.17 -33.97
C TYR A 402 15.14 8.13 -35.12
N THR A 403 14.25 8.23 -36.08
CA THR A 403 14.36 9.17 -37.21
C THR A 403 13.18 10.14 -37.20
N THR A 404 13.30 11.23 -37.92
CA THR A 404 12.20 12.17 -38.16
C THR A 404 11.20 11.59 -39.15
N ALA A 405 9.91 11.97 -39.02
CA ALA A 405 8.82 11.50 -39.86
C ALA A 405 8.87 12.15 -41.28
N VAL A 406 9.42 13.37 -41.39
CA VAL A 406 9.52 14.12 -42.63
C VAL A 406 10.90 14.79 -42.78
N ASP A 407 11.30 15.06 -44.01
CA ASP A 407 12.53 15.76 -44.31
C ASP A 407 12.52 17.18 -43.72
N SER A 408 13.68 17.63 -43.22
CA SER A 408 13.87 18.95 -42.62
C SER A 408 12.96 19.28 -41.43
N GLN A 409 12.48 18.28 -40.69
CA GLN A 409 11.71 18.44 -39.47
C GLN A 409 12.55 19.20 -38.43
N PRO A 410 12.12 20.38 -37.94
CA PRO A 410 12.96 21.24 -37.10
C PRO A 410 13.05 20.80 -35.64
N ALA A 411 12.11 19.97 -35.17
CA ALA A 411 12.04 19.50 -33.79
C ALA A 411 11.31 18.15 -33.68
N VAL A 412 11.60 17.44 -32.59
CA VAL A 412 10.86 16.26 -32.16
C VAL A 412 10.49 16.41 -30.69
N THR A 413 9.29 15.99 -30.34
CA THR A 413 8.88 15.86 -28.94
C THR A 413 9.19 14.43 -28.50
N ILE A 414 9.96 14.31 -27.42
CA ILE A 414 10.22 13.00 -26.81
C ILE A 414 9.28 12.85 -25.61
N HIS A 415 8.26 12.01 -25.79
CA HIS A 415 7.32 11.69 -24.74
C HIS A 415 7.66 10.31 -24.15
N VAL A 416 8.23 10.31 -22.94
CA VAL A 416 8.61 9.08 -22.22
C VAL A 416 7.41 8.60 -21.42
N LEU A 417 7.11 7.32 -21.55
CA LEU A 417 5.98 6.66 -20.92
C LEU A 417 6.44 5.47 -20.08
N GLN A 418 5.71 5.23 -19.00
CA GLN A 418 5.90 4.08 -18.13
C GLN A 418 4.55 3.38 -17.88
#